data_8a3460c42d26fb4a5e1e177e717f466a
#
_entry.id   8a3460c42d26fb4a5e1e177e717f466a
#
_cell.length_a   1.000
_cell.length_b   1.000
_cell.length_c   1.000
_cell.angle_alpha   90.00
_cell.angle_beta   90.00
_cell.angle_gamma   90.00
#
_symmetry.space_group_name_H-M   'P 1'
#
loop_
_entity.id
_entity.type
_entity.pdbx_description
1 polymer ?
#
loop_
_entity_poly.entity_id
_entity_poly.type
_entity_poly.pdbx_seq_one_letter_code
_entity_poly.pdbx_strand_id
1 'polypeptide(L)'
;MDAAHNAVQHDAVQAEHAHASRRGDTRARIQQVALELFAEQGYERTSLREIAERLGVTKAALYYHFKSKEDIVRSFTEDYFGRLDALIAWGREQPPGAQTAQELLDRYITIVMESGEVFRFLERNQATIHGTEDGKHRFTQFRPRLAALMEVITGPDAPLRSRIRAAAAIFAVSTSCMFFMKDVPEAELDAVLPAPPTQEELRAILLEFATDLSSDMVRLSSGKLGHTPRT
;
A
#
# COMPACT_ATOMS: atom_id res chain seq x y z
N MET A 1 -38.08 21.82 23.42
CA MET A 1 -38.29 21.01 22.18
C MET A 1 -36.99 20.58 21.52
N ASP A 2 -35.87 21.26 21.76
CA ASP A 2 -34.58 20.98 21.10
C ASP A 2 -33.81 19.73 21.55
N ALA A 3 -33.93 19.32 22.83
CA ALA A 3 -33.15 18.19 23.34
C ALA A 3 -33.55 16.82 22.74
N ALA A 4 -34.84 16.64 22.45
CA ALA A 4 -35.32 15.39 21.82
C ALA A 4 -34.93 15.28 20.34
N HIS A 5 -34.87 16.40 19.63
CA HIS A 5 -34.47 16.45 18.24
C HIS A 5 -32.97 16.17 18.08
N ASN A 6 -32.14 16.68 19.00
CA ASN A 6 -30.68 16.46 19.02
C ASN A 6 -30.33 15.00 19.39
N ALA A 7 -31.09 14.34 20.26
CA ALA A 7 -30.91 12.93 20.62
C ALA A 7 -31.19 12.00 19.39
N VAL A 8 -32.28 12.25 18.68
CA VAL A 8 -32.65 11.45 17.48
C VAL A 8 -31.64 11.61 16.37
N GLN A 9 -31.07 12.82 16.15
CA GLN A 9 -30.01 13.03 15.18
C GLN A 9 -28.70 12.33 15.58
N HIS A 10 -28.37 12.33 16.88
CA HIS A 10 -27.16 11.67 17.36
C HIS A 10 -27.24 10.14 17.21
N ASP A 11 -28.38 9.54 17.52
CA ASP A 11 -28.64 8.10 17.34
C ASP A 11 -28.62 7.70 15.86
N ALA A 12 -29.16 8.53 14.96
CA ALA A 12 -29.13 8.28 13.52
C ALA A 12 -27.70 8.30 12.96
N VAL A 13 -26.88 9.27 13.37
CA VAL A 13 -25.46 9.38 12.97
C VAL A 13 -24.65 8.21 13.52
N GLN A 14 -24.88 7.78 14.75
CA GLN A 14 -24.21 6.60 15.31
C GLN A 14 -24.62 5.31 14.60
N ALA A 15 -25.90 5.16 14.23
CA ALA A 15 -26.38 4.00 13.49
C ALA A 15 -25.77 3.95 12.06
N GLU A 16 -25.64 5.09 11.39
CA GLU A 16 -24.98 5.19 10.08
C GLU A 16 -23.49 4.84 10.16
N HIS A 17 -22.75 5.34 11.17
CA HIS A 17 -21.34 4.98 11.38
C HIS A 17 -21.17 3.49 11.72
N ALA A 18 -22.04 2.92 12.53
CA ALA A 18 -22.01 1.49 12.85
C ALA A 18 -22.35 0.64 11.62
N HIS A 19 -23.23 1.11 10.75
CA HIS A 19 -23.58 0.41 9.51
C HIS A 19 -22.45 0.51 8.46
N ALA A 20 -21.79 1.67 8.32
CA ALA A 20 -20.64 1.87 7.46
C ALA A 20 -19.44 1.02 7.92
N SER A 21 -19.18 0.95 9.23
CA SER A 21 -18.14 0.12 9.82
C SER A 21 -18.35 -1.37 9.53
N ARG A 22 -19.57 -1.89 9.76
CA ARG A 22 -19.92 -3.30 9.45
C ARG A 22 -19.82 -3.62 7.97
N ARG A 23 -20.13 -2.67 7.08
CA ARG A 23 -19.97 -2.82 5.63
C ARG A 23 -18.51 -2.92 5.24
N GLY A 24 -17.64 -2.07 5.79
CA GLY A 24 -16.19 -2.11 5.58
C GLY A 24 -15.59 -3.43 6.05
N ASP A 25 -15.99 -3.89 7.24
CA ASP A 25 -15.52 -5.16 7.79
C ASP A 25 -15.95 -6.37 6.92
N THR A 26 -17.20 -6.39 6.45
CA THR A 26 -17.67 -7.46 5.54
C THR A 26 -16.93 -7.45 4.21
N ARG A 27 -16.68 -6.26 3.63
CA ARG A 27 -15.94 -6.11 2.38
C ARG A 27 -14.50 -6.64 2.54
N ALA A 28 -13.80 -6.26 3.60
CA ALA A 28 -12.45 -6.72 3.90
C ALA A 28 -12.39 -8.24 4.11
N ARG A 29 -13.36 -8.83 4.80
CA ARG A 29 -13.45 -10.28 4.98
C ARG A 29 -13.69 -11.03 3.67
N ILE A 30 -14.51 -10.49 2.77
CA ILE A 30 -14.70 -11.07 1.42
C ILE A 30 -13.38 -11.05 0.65
N GLN A 31 -12.65 -9.94 0.69
CA GLN A 31 -11.35 -9.80 0.04
C GLN A 31 -10.34 -10.82 0.57
N GLN A 32 -10.25 -10.96 1.89
CA GLN A 32 -9.34 -11.92 2.54
C GLN A 32 -9.65 -13.36 2.11
N VAL A 33 -10.91 -13.80 2.23
CA VAL A 33 -11.32 -15.15 1.84
C VAL A 33 -11.14 -15.41 0.34
N ALA A 34 -11.38 -14.38 -0.49
CA ALA A 34 -11.14 -14.49 -1.92
C ALA A 34 -9.65 -14.70 -2.23
N LEU A 35 -8.76 -13.93 -1.56
CA LEU A 35 -7.32 -14.04 -1.75
C LEU A 35 -6.80 -15.42 -1.33
N GLU A 36 -7.27 -15.95 -0.19
CA GLU A 36 -6.96 -17.29 0.27
C GLU A 36 -7.39 -18.37 -0.76
N LEU A 37 -8.63 -18.32 -1.26
CA LEU A 37 -9.11 -19.25 -2.27
C LEU A 37 -8.37 -19.13 -3.61
N PHE A 38 -8.02 -17.90 -4.01
CA PHE A 38 -7.20 -17.68 -5.20
C PHE A 38 -5.79 -18.29 -5.05
N ALA A 39 -5.22 -18.25 -3.84
CA ALA A 39 -3.93 -18.88 -3.55
C ALA A 39 -4.04 -20.43 -3.51
N GLU A 40 -5.09 -20.97 -2.87
CA GLU A 40 -5.28 -22.42 -2.68
C GLU A 40 -5.58 -23.15 -4.00
N GLN A 41 -6.50 -22.62 -4.79
CA GLN A 41 -7.02 -23.34 -5.98
C GLN A 41 -6.88 -22.60 -7.31
N GLY A 42 -6.38 -21.37 -7.27
CA GLY A 42 -6.19 -20.52 -8.45
C GLY A 42 -7.39 -19.63 -8.77
N TYR A 43 -7.10 -18.47 -9.38
CA TYR A 43 -8.10 -17.46 -9.72
C TYR A 43 -9.21 -17.98 -10.63
N GLU A 44 -8.86 -18.69 -11.70
CA GLU A 44 -9.83 -19.17 -12.70
C GLU A 44 -10.82 -20.18 -12.10
N ARG A 45 -10.37 -21.04 -11.22
CA ARG A 45 -11.18 -22.09 -10.60
C ARG A 45 -12.04 -21.60 -9.44
N THR A 46 -11.80 -20.41 -8.93
CA THR A 46 -12.56 -19.83 -7.82
C THR A 46 -13.80 -19.12 -8.33
N SER A 47 -14.94 -19.33 -7.68
CA SER A 47 -16.21 -18.67 -7.96
C SER A 47 -16.67 -17.80 -6.79
N LEU A 48 -17.49 -16.77 -7.09
CA LEU A 48 -18.12 -15.95 -6.04
C LEU A 48 -19.01 -16.78 -5.11
N ARG A 49 -19.55 -17.92 -5.58
CA ARG A 49 -20.33 -18.84 -4.77
C ARG A 49 -19.47 -19.52 -3.70
N GLU A 50 -18.31 -20.02 -4.07
CA GLU A 50 -17.36 -20.65 -3.13
C GLU A 50 -16.85 -19.66 -2.08
N ILE A 51 -16.59 -18.42 -2.50
CA ILE A 51 -16.22 -17.34 -1.57
C ILE A 51 -17.36 -17.10 -0.56
N ALA A 52 -18.61 -17.01 -1.00
CA ALA A 52 -19.76 -16.85 -0.12
C ALA A 52 -19.94 -18.03 0.84
N GLU A 53 -19.80 -19.27 0.34
CA GLU A 53 -19.87 -20.51 1.12
C GLU A 53 -18.76 -20.57 2.18
N ARG A 54 -17.51 -20.27 1.82
CA ARG A 54 -16.36 -20.23 2.74
C ARG A 54 -16.55 -19.17 3.83
N LEU A 55 -17.11 -18.03 3.48
CA LEU A 55 -17.37 -16.90 4.41
C LEU A 55 -18.61 -17.16 5.29
N GLY A 56 -19.48 -18.11 4.95
CA GLY A 56 -20.74 -18.36 5.66
C GLY A 56 -21.81 -17.30 5.44
N VAL A 57 -21.79 -16.62 4.28
CA VAL A 57 -22.78 -15.60 3.91
C VAL A 57 -23.64 -16.04 2.73
N THR A 58 -24.80 -15.41 2.55
CA THR A 58 -25.62 -15.66 1.38
C THR A 58 -24.97 -15.09 0.11
N LYS A 59 -25.21 -15.74 -1.03
CA LYS A 59 -24.78 -15.25 -2.33
C LYS A 59 -25.24 -13.80 -2.56
N ALA A 60 -26.46 -13.45 -2.16
CA ALA A 60 -27.01 -12.10 -2.29
C ALA A 60 -26.21 -11.08 -1.47
N ALA A 61 -25.78 -11.43 -0.26
CA ALA A 61 -24.95 -10.57 0.56
C ALA A 61 -23.58 -10.33 -0.06
N LEU A 62 -22.96 -11.34 -0.66
CA LEU A 62 -21.69 -11.18 -1.38
C LEU A 62 -21.88 -10.28 -2.63
N TYR A 63 -22.91 -10.54 -3.45
CA TYR A 63 -23.20 -9.74 -4.65
C TYR A 63 -23.56 -8.28 -4.37
N TYR A 64 -23.96 -7.98 -3.14
CA TYR A 64 -24.13 -6.60 -2.69
C TYR A 64 -22.81 -5.83 -2.65
N HIS A 65 -21.72 -6.51 -2.27
CA HIS A 65 -20.37 -5.91 -2.18
C HIS A 65 -19.60 -5.99 -3.50
N PHE A 66 -19.65 -7.13 -4.19
CA PHE A 66 -18.87 -7.40 -5.39
C PHE A 66 -19.71 -8.10 -6.45
N LYS A 67 -19.72 -7.56 -7.67
CA LYS A 67 -20.51 -8.11 -8.79
C LYS A 67 -19.78 -9.21 -9.53
N SER A 68 -18.44 -9.20 -9.48
CA SER A 68 -17.58 -10.17 -10.17
C SER A 68 -16.29 -10.43 -9.38
N LYS A 69 -15.50 -11.43 -9.79
CA LYS A 69 -14.16 -11.68 -9.25
C LYS A 69 -13.21 -10.53 -9.60
N GLU A 70 -13.38 -9.98 -10.78
CA GLU A 70 -12.61 -8.83 -11.27
C GLU A 70 -12.83 -7.60 -10.37
N ASP A 71 -14.06 -7.39 -9.86
CA ASP A 71 -14.34 -6.32 -8.90
C ASP A 71 -13.59 -6.52 -7.58
N ILE A 72 -13.46 -7.78 -7.11
CA ILE A 72 -12.65 -8.09 -5.93
C ILE A 72 -11.18 -7.77 -6.20
N VAL A 73 -10.64 -8.22 -7.33
CA VAL A 73 -9.24 -7.94 -7.72
C VAL A 73 -8.99 -6.44 -7.88
N ARG A 74 -9.93 -5.71 -8.47
CA ARG A 74 -9.85 -4.24 -8.59
C ARG A 74 -9.80 -3.58 -7.21
N SER A 75 -10.60 -4.05 -6.27
CA SER A 75 -10.64 -3.51 -4.92
C SER A 75 -9.30 -3.66 -4.16
N PHE A 76 -8.52 -4.71 -4.38
CA PHE A 76 -7.18 -4.82 -3.79
C PHE A 76 -6.28 -3.65 -4.20
N THR A 77 -6.34 -3.29 -5.49
CA THR A 77 -5.53 -2.19 -6.03
C THR A 77 -6.05 -0.83 -5.54
N GLU A 78 -7.37 -0.65 -5.48
CA GLU A 78 -8.02 0.55 -4.97
C GLU A 78 -7.65 0.78 -3.49
N ASP A 79 -7.69 -0.25 -2.66
CA ASP A 79 -7.34 -0.18 -1.24
C ASP A 79 -5.86 0.16 -1.04
N TYR A 80 -4.96 -0.46 -1.82
CA TYR A 80 -3.54 -0.11 -1.81
C TYR A 80 -3.31 1.35 -2.19
N PHE A 81 -3.92 1.81 -3.27
CA PHE A 81 -3.78 3.21 -3.70
C PHE A 81 -4.43 4.18 -2.73
N GLY A 82 -5.56 3.82 -2.12
CA GLY A 82 -6.19 4.63 -1.07
C GLY A 82 -5.27 4.83 0.15
N ARG A 83 -4.53 3.80 0.54
CA ARG A 83 -3.52 3.89 1.62
C ARG A 83 -2.34 4.77 1.23
N LEU A 84 -1.87 4.71 -0.03
CA LEU A 84 -0.83 5.60 -0.53
C LEU A 84 -1.31 7.05 -0.56
N ASP A 85 -2.53 7.30 -1.02
CA ASP A 85 -3.13 8.63 -1.07
C ASP A 85 -3.27 9.23 0.34
N ALA A 86 -3.69 8.42 1.32
CA ALA A 86 -3.74 8.82 2.74
C ALA A 86 -2.34 9.13 3.30
N LEU A 87 -1.33 8.32 2.96
CA LEU A 87 0.05 8.57 3.37
C LEU A 87 0.60 9.87 2.78
N ILE A 88 0.33 10.13 1.50
CA ILE A 88 0.74 11.37 0.82
C ILE A 88 0.05 12.58 1.46
N ALA A 89 -1.24 12.49 1.73
CA ALA A 89 -2.00 13.55 2.39
C ALA A 89 -1.43 13.85 3.79
N TRP A 90 -1.22 12.81 4.60
CA TRP A 90 -0.57 12.95 5.89
C TRP A 90 0.81 13.62 5.80
N GLY A 91 1.65 13.17 4.86
CA GLY A 91 2.99 13.72 4.71
C GLY A 91 3.02 15.20 4.30
N ARG A 92 2.03 15.64 3.53
CA ARG A 92 1.88 17.06 3.14
C ARG A 92 1.47 17.98 4.29
N GLU A 93 0.84 17.43 5.32
CA GLU A 93 0.45 18.15 6.53
C GLU A 93 1.59 18.26 7.55
N GLN A 94 2.67 17.49 7.37
CA GLN A 94 3.81 17.50 8.30
C GLN A 94 4.83 18.60 7.95
N PRO A 95 5.58 19.08 8.93
CA PRO A 95 6.73 19.95 8.68
C PRO A 95 7.74 19.25 7.76
N PRO A 96 8.23 19.90 6.69
CA PRO A 96 9.22 19.27 5.82
C PRO A 96 10.54 19.04 6.55
N GLY A 97 11.14 17.84 6.40
CA GLY A 97 12.40 17.52 7.02
C GLY A 97 12.71 16.03 7.10
N ALA A 98 13.87 15.70 7.68
CA ALA A 98 14.35 14.33 7.79
C ALA A 98 13.41 13.42 8.59
N GLN A 99 12.84 13.93 9.67
CA GLN A 99 11.93 13.17 10.52
C GLN A 99 10.66 12.77 9.76
N THR A 100 10.05 13.70 9.03
CA THR A 100 8.87 13.42 8.19
C THR A 100 9.20 12.43 7.08
N ALA A 101 10.36 12.57 6.42
CA ALA A 101 10.79 11.64 5.41
C ALA A 101 10.98 10.22 5.98
N GLN A 102 11.60 10.10 7.14
CA GLN A 102 11.80 8.81 7.82
C GLN A 102 10.48 8.17 8.22
N GLU A 103 9.56 8.93 8.83
CA GLU A 103 8.25 8.41 9.22
C GLU A 103 7.39 8.03 8.01
N LEU A 104 7.48 8.80 6.92
CA LEU A 104 6.81 8.46 5.67
C LEU A 104 7.33 7.13 5.10
N LEU A 105 8.65 6.94 5.10
CA LEU A 105 9.26 5.70 4.62
C LEU A 105 8.88 4.51 5.49
N ASP A 106 8.84 4.66 6.80
CA ASP A 106 8.41 3.61 7.73
C ASP A 106 6.96 3.19 7.49
N ARG A 107 6.06 4.16 7.35
CA ARG A 107 4.65 3.92 7.01
C ARG A 107 4.50 3.31 5.62
N TYR A 108 5.32 3.73 4.65
CA TYR A 108 5.33 3.16 3.31
C TYR A 108 5.76 1.69 3.32
N ILE A 109 6.83 1.35 4.06
CA ILE A 109 7.28 -0.03 4.25
C ILE A 109 6.14 -0.88 4.82
N THR A 110 5.45 -0.38 5.85
CA THR A 110 4.29 -1.07 6.44
C THR A 110 3.20 -1.34 5.41
N ILE A 111 2.82 -0.34 4.60
CA ILE A 111 1.83 -0.50 3.54
C ILE A 111 2.24 -1.57 2.53
N VAL A 112 3.49 -1.55 2.08
CA VAL A 112 4.01 -2.52 1.09
C VAL A 112 4.05 -3.94 1.67
N MET A 113 4.52 -4.10 2.92
CA MET A 113 4.59 -5.40 3.58
C MET A 113 3.21 -6.02 3.78
N GLU A 114 2.24 -5.25 4.29
CA GLU A 114 0.87 -5.72 4.47
C GLU A 114 0.14 -6.03 3.14
N SER A 115 0.60 -5.46 2.04
CA SER A 115 0.06 -5.72 0.70
C SER A 115 0.77 -6.89 -0.02
N GLY A 116 1.72 -7.56 0.62
CA GLY A 116 2.58 -8.58 0.00
C GLY A 116 1.80 -9.74 -0.63
N GLU A 117 0.75 -10.25 0.03
CA GLU A 117 -0.08 -11.33 -0.50
C GLU A 117 -0.84 -10.90 -1.77
N VAL A 118 -1.36 -9.69 -1.77
CA VAL A 118 -2.02 -9.10 -2.95
C VAL A 118 -1.04 -8.99 -4.12
N PHE A 119 0.17 -8.49 -3.87
CA PHE A 119 1.18 -8.38 -4.93
C PHE A 119 1.60 -9.73 -5.48
N ARG A 120 1.80 -10.75 -4.62
CA ARG A 120 2.06 -12.13 -5.06
C ARG A 120 0.96 -12.67 -5.94
N PHE A 121 -0.30 -12.49 -5.52
CA PHE A 121 -1.45 -12.89 -6.32
C PHE A 121 -1.48 -12.21 -7.69
N LEU A 122 -1.29 -10.90 -7.73
CA LEU A 122 -1.28 -10.12 -8.96
C LEU A 122 -0.14 -10.52 -9.91
N GLU A 123 1.02 -10.83 -9.37
CA GLU A 123 2.18 -11.29 -10.14
C GLU A 123 1.93 -12.68 -10.75
N ARG A 124 1.47 -13.64 -9.96
CA ARG A 124 1.18 -15.01 -10.44
C ARG A 124 0.10 -15.05 -11.52
N ASN A 125 -0.82 -14.09 -11.50
CA ASN A 125 -1.94 -14.02 -12.44
C ASN A 125 -1.78 -12.90 -13.48
N GLN A 126 -0.55 -12.45 -13.73
CA GLN A 126 -0.25 -11.34 -14.66
C GLN A 126 -0.87 -11.55 -16.05
N ALA A 127 -0.74 -12.74 -16.63
CA ALA A 127 -1.24 -13.02 -17.97
C ALA A 127 -2.77 -12.84 -18.07
N THR A 128 -3.51 -13.28 -17.05
CA THR A 128 -4.96 -13.18 -16.99
C THR A 128 -5.43 -11.76 -16.68
N ILE A 129 -4.71 -11.06 -15.79
CA ILE A 129 -5.11 -9.75 -15.28
C ILE A 129 -4.62 -8.60 -16.15
N HIS A 130 -3.40 -8.70 -16.77
CA HIS A 130 -2.83 -7.64 -17.62
C HIS A 130 -3.45 -7.56 -19.01
N GLY A 131 -4.11 -8.61 -19.48
CA GLY A 131 -4.89 -8.58 -20.73
C GLY A 131 -6.11 -7.67 -20.66
N THR A 132 -6.47 -7.21 -19.47
CA THR A 132 -7.60 -6.30 -19.25
C THR A 132 -7.15 -4.83 -19.31
N GLU A 133 -8.05 -3.94 -19.71
CA GLU A 133 -7.86 -2.48 -19.65
C GLU A 133 -7.44 -2.01 -18.23
N ASP A 134 -7.92 -2.69 -17.19
CA ASP A 134 -7.57 -2.42 -15.78
C ASP A 134 -6.09 -2.65 -15.46
N GLY A 135 -5.42 -3.57 -16.15
CA GLY A 135 -3.98 -3.82 -15.98
C GLY A 135 -3.10 -2.66 -16.46
N LYS A 136 -3.44 -2.09 -17.60
CA LYS A 136 -2.74 -0.90 -18.15
C LYS A 136 -3.01 0.33 -17.30
N HIS A 137 -4.24 0.46 -16.77
CA HIS A 137 -4.67 1.58 -15.95
C HIS A 137 -3.94 1.64 -14.59
N ARG A 138 -3.59 0.49 -14.01
CA ARG A 138 -2.87 0.42 -12.73
C ARG A 138 -1.48 1.08 -12.79
N PHE A 139 -0.72 0.82 -13.84
CA PHE A 139 0.60 1.42 -13.98
C PHE A 139 0.53 2.94 -14.15
N THR A 140 -0.48 3.44 -14.89
CA THR A 140 -0.70 4.88 -15.06
C THR A 140 -1.12 5.57 -13.76
N GLN A 141 -1.83 4.88 -12.87
CA GLN A 141 -2.23 5.40 -11.56
C GLN A 141 -1.08 5.43 -10.53
N PHE A 142 -0.10 4.55 -10.65
CA PHE A 142 1.05 4.50 -9.72
C PHE A 142 2.01 5.69 -9.92
N ARG A 143 2.26 6.10 -11.17
CA ARG A 143 3.21 7.17 -11.48
C ARG A 143 2.96 8.51 -10.75
N PRO A 144 1.74 9.06 -10.73
CA PRO A 144 1.48 10.32 -10.01
C PRO A 144 1.68 10.17 -8.49
N ARG A 145 1.36 9.01 -7.90
CA ARG A 145 1.58 8.74 -6.48
C ARG A 145 3.05 8.64 -6.13
N LEU A 146 3.84 7.99 -6.98
CA LEU A 146 5.29 7.95 -6.85
C LEU A 146 5.88 9.36 -6.88
N ALA A 147 5.45 10.19 -7.82
CA ALA A 147 5.90 11.59 -7.90
C ALA A 147 5.54 12.38 -6.64
N ALA A 148 4.33 12.19 -6.11
CA ALA A 148 3.87 12.85 -4.90
C ALA A 148 4.63 12.37 -3.64
N LEU A 149 4.91 11.07 -3.52
CA LEU A 149 5.74 10.52 -2.43
C LEU A 149 7.16 11.11 -2.48
N MET A 150 7.77 11.15 -3.67
CA MET A 150 9.09 11.78 -3.84
C MET A 150 9.06 13.25 -3.43
N GLU A 151 8.02 14.01 -3.81
CA GLU A 151 7.87 15.42 -3.45
C GLU A 151 7.77 15.61 -1.94
N VAL A 152 7.00 14.79 -1.23
CA VAL A 152 6.89 14.84 0.24
C VAL A 152 8.24 14.53 0.90
N ILE A 153 8.97 13.52 0.41
CA ILE A 153 10.28 13.14 0.97
C ILE A 153 11.32 14.23 0.75
N THR A 154 11.34 14.84 -0.43
CA THR A 154 12.46 15.71 -0.84
C THR A 154 12.15 17.19 -0.78
N GLY A 155 10.89 17.57 -0.72
CA GLY A 155 10.40 18.92 -0.93
C GLY A 155 10.18 19.29 -2.41
N PRO A 156 9.37 20.33 -2.66
CA PRO A 156 8.95 20.70 -4.03
C PRO A 156 10.10 21.21 -4.90
N ASP A 157 11.10 21.88 -4.32
CA ASP A 157 12.25 22.48 -5.04
C ASP A 157 13.51 21.63 -5.01
N ALA A 158 13.37 20.34 -4.69
CA ALA A 158 14.51 19.45 -4.55
C ALA A 158 15.23 19.23 -5.89
N PRO A 159 16.59 19.20 -5.88
CA PRO A 159 17.36 18.93 -7.07
C PRO A 159 17.08 17.51 -7.61
N LEU A 160 17.27 17.32 -8.92
CA LEU A 160 17.03 16.04 -9.59
C LEU A 160 17.71 14.85 -8.89
N ARG A 161 18.93 15.05 -8.38
CA ARG A 161 19.67 14.02 -7.64
C ARG A 161 18.90 13.50 -6.43
N SER A 162 18.31 14.40 -5.63
CA SER A 162 17.52 14.04 -4.45
C SER A 162 16.25 13.29 -4.85
N ARG A 163 15.57 13.73 -5.90
CA ARG A 163 14.37 13.07 -6.43
C ARG A 163 14.68 11.64 -6.92
N ILE A 164 15.82 11.44 -7.63
CA ILE A 164 16.24 10.10 -8.07
C ILE A 164 16.54 9.20 -6.87
N ARG A 165 17.18 9.72 -5.80
CA ARG A 165 17.46 8.93 -4.59
C ARG A 165 16.17 8.52 -3.87
N ALA A 166 15.21 9.44 -3.74
CA ALA A 166 13.90 9.12 -3.16
C ALA A 166 13.17 8.06 -3.98
N ALA A 167 13.18 8.17 -5.32
CA ALA A 167 12.62 7.13 -6.19
C ALA A 167 13.32 5.79 -5.98
N ALA A 168 14.66 5.78 -5.93
CA ALA A 168 15.44 4.55 -5.69
C ALA A 168 15.09 3.91 -4.34
N ALA A 169 14.92 4.70 -3.27
CA ALA A 169 14.50 4.19 -1.96
C ALA A 169 13.10 3.55 -2.03
N ILE A 170 12.13 4.22 -2.63
CA ILE A 170 10.76 3.71 -2.80
C ILE A 170 10.76 2.40 -3.62
N PHE A 171 11.47 2.37 -4.75
CA PHE A 171 11.56 1.16 -5.58
C PHE A 171 12.30 0.03 -4.90
N ALA A 172 13.39 0.32 -4.18
CA ALA A 172 14.15 -0.69 -3.44
C ALA A 172 13.29 -1.34 -2.35
N VAL A 173 12.53 -0.56 -1.58
CA VAL A 173 11.57 -1.07 -0.59
C VAL A 173 10.56 -1.99 -1.26
N SER A 174 9.89 -1.52 -2.32
CA SER A 174 8.86 -2.31 -3.02
C SER A 174 9.41 -3.62 -3.57
N THR A 175 10.56 -3.56 -4.25
CA THR A 175 11.18 -4.72 -4.90
C THR A 175 11.69 -5.72 -3.87
N SER A 176 12.32 -5.25 -2.80
CA SER A 176 12.81 -6.11 -1.72
C SER A 176 11.65 -6.80 -1.00
N CYS A 177 10.58 -6.08 -0.67
CA CYS A 177 9.39 -6.71 -0.09
C CYS A 177 8.81 -7.77 -1.01
N MET A 178 8.68 -7.49 -2.31
CA MET A 178 8.22 -8.48 -3.29
C MET A 178 9.12 -9.70 -3.34
N PHE A 179 10.44 -9.51 -3.30
CA PHE A 179 11.41 -10.60 -3.42
C PHE A 179 11.45 -11.46 -2.15
N PHE A 180 11.59 -10.86 -0.97
CA PHE A 180 11.76 -11.59 0.30
C PHE A 180 10.44 -12.09 0.90
N MET A 181 9.30 -11.55 0.51
CA MET A 181 7.98 -12.07 0.91
C MET A 181 7.44 -13.13 -0.07
N LYS A 182 8.17 -13.47 -1.14
CA LYS A 182 7.81 -14.59 -2.02
C LYS A 182 7.96 -15.91 -1.28
N ASP A 183 7.07 -16.86 -1.60
CA ASP A 183 7.33 -18.30 -1.38
C ASP A 183 8.40 -18.75 -2.38
N VAL A 184 9.61 -18.22 -2.23
CA VAL A 184 10.77 -18.72 -2.97
C VAL A 184 11.12 -20.05 -2.35
N PRO A 185 11.25 -21.14 -3.13
CA PRO A 185 11.71 -22.40 -2.59
C PRO A 185 12.99 -22.18 -1.78
N GLU A 186 13.05 -22.69 -0.55
CA GLU A 186 14.21 -22.52 0.34
C GLU A 186 15.53 -22.77 -0.38
N ALA A 187 15.58 -23.78 -1.26
CA ALA A 187 16.75 -24.11 -2.06
C ALA A 187 17.23 -23.01 -3.01
N GLU A 188 16.36 -22.12 -3.46
CA GLU A 188 16.74 -20.99 -4.29
C GLU A 188 17.19 -19.79 -3.43
N LEU A 189 16.61 -19.63 -2.25
CA LEU A 189 16.98 -18.59 -1.31
C LEU A 189 18.30 -18.91 -0.59
N ASP A 190 18.51 -20.18 -0.23
CA ASP A 190 19.74 -20.68 0.41
C ASP A 190 20.99 -20.44 -0.47
N ALA A 191 20.82 -20.36 -1.79
CA ALA A 191 21.91 -20.01 -2.71
C ALA A 191 22.35 -18.54 -2.60
N VAL A 192 21.50 -17.65 -2.09
CA VAL A 192 21.72 -16.20 -2.03
C VAL A 192 21.85 -15.70 -0.61
N LEU A 193 21.12 -16.31 0.34
CA LEU A 193 21.07 -15.91 1.75
C LEU A 193 21.24 -17.13 2.65
N PRO A 194 22.02 -17.01 3.76
CA PRO A 194 22.20 -18.11 4.72
C PRO A 194 20.93 -18.45 5.50
N ALA A 195 19.97 -17.53 5.59
CA ALA A 195 18.62 -17.72 6.12
C ALA A 195 17.71 -16.59 5.61
N PRO A 196 16.42 -16.87 5.30
CA PRO A 196 15.48 -15.82 4.97
C PRO A 196 15.26 -14.90 6.17
N PRO A 197 15.22 -13.56 5.98
CA PRO A 197 14.99 -12.64 7.07
C PRO A 197 13.55 -12.78 7.60
N THR A 198 13.38 -12.62 8.90
CA THR A 198 12.05 -12.43 9.49
C THR A 198 11.42 -11.13 8.97
N GLN A 199 10.11 -11.00 9.10
CA GLN A 199 9.44 -9.75 8.69
C GLN A 199 9.96 -8.53 9.46
N GLU A 200 10.30 -8.69 10.74
CA GLU A 200 10.84 -7.62 11.58
C GLU A 200 12.26 -7.24 11.14
N GLU A 201 13.12 -8.21 10.88
CA GLU A 201 14.47 -7.98 10.34
C GLU A 201 14.42 -7.31 8.97
N LEU A 202 13.57 -7.79 8.06
CA LEU A 202 13.39 -7.19 6.75
C LEU A 202 12.94 -5.73 6.87
N ARG A 203 11.97 -5.44 7.75
CA ARG A 203 11.48 -4.08 8.00
C ARG A 203 12.60 -3.17 8.52
N ALA A 204 13.36 -3.63 9.50
CA ALA A 204 14.47 -2.86 10.08
C ALA A 204 15.56 -2.54 9.04
N ILE A 205 15.98 -3.52 8.25
CA ILE A 205 16.97 -3.35 7.16
C ILE A 205 16.46 -2.37 6.11
N LEU A 206 15.21 -2.50 5.68
CA LEU A 206 14.62 -1.63 4.68
C LEU A 206 14.50 -0.18 5.17
N LEU A 207 14.16 0.02 6.44
CA LEU A 207 14.06 1.35 7.03
C LEU A 207 15.44 1.99 7.16
N GLU A 208 16.46 1.26 7.62
CA GLU A 208 17.84 1.73 7.67
C GLU A 208 18.32 2.15 6.27
N PHE A 209 18.20 1.26 5.29
CA PHE A 209 18.60 1.54 3.91
C PHE A 209 17.87 2.76 3.30
N ALA A 210 16.55 2.83 3.46
CA ALA A 210 15.76 3.94 2.94
C ALA A 210 16.11 5.26 3.63
N THR A 211 16.42 5.22 4.93
CA THR A 211 16.86 6.38 5.73
C THR A 211 18.24 6.85 5.27
N ASP A 212 19.19 5.96 5.04
CA ASP A 212 20.51 6.30 4.54
C ASP A 212 20.47 6.97 3.16
N LEU A 213 19.67 6.42 2.26
CA LEU A 213 19.44 7.04 0.96
C LEU A 213 18.80 8.43 1.05
N SER A 214 17.99 8.68 2.09
CA SER A 214 17.31 9.97 2.30
C SER A 214 18.14 10.96 3.13
N SER A 215 19.01 10.54 4.03
CA SER A 215 19.75 11.40 4.98
C SER A 215 20.66 12.43 4.32
N ASP A 216 21.30 12.08 3.21
CA ASP A 216 22.09 13.03 2.41
C ASP A 216 21.23 14.10 1.71
N MET A 217 19.92 13.87 1.56
CA MET A 217 19.03 14.81 0.90
C MET A 217 18.74 16.04 1.78
N VAL A 218 18.64 15.83 3.10
CA VAL A 218 18.38 16.91 4.07
C VAL A 218 19.62 17.76 4.30
N ARG A 219 20.81 17.17 4.28
CA ARG A 219 22.08 17.91 4.40
C ARG A 219 22.32 18.87 3.23
N LEU A 220 21.87 18.53 2.04
CA LEU A 220 22.03 19.35 0.83
C LEU A 220 21.03 20.52 0.78
N SER A 221 19.85 20.38 1.38
CA SER A 221 18.88 21.48 1.49
C SER A 221 19.27 22.52 2.56
N SER A 222 19.99 22.08 3.61
CA SER A 222 20.48 22.94 4.69
C SER A 222 21.77 23.69 4.33
N GLY A 223 22.49 23.31 3.27
CA GLY A 223 23.80 23.86 2.89
C GLY A 223 23.78 25.16 2.07
N LYS A 224 22.62 25.78 1.82
CA LYS A 224 22.49 27.03 1.04
C LYS A 224 22.62 28.34 1.84
N LEU A 225 23.07 28.29 3.09
CA LEU A 225 23.32 29.46 3.94
C LEU A 225 24.80 29.69 4.24
N GLY A 226 25.64 29.74 3.21
CA GLY A 226 27.08 29.99 3.41
C GLY A 226 27.80 30.49 2.17
N HIS A 227 27.20 31.41 1.42
CA HIS A 227 27.93 32.14 0.40
C HIS A 227 28.35 33.51 0.99
N THR A 228 29.47 33.53 1.70
CA THR A 228 30.21 34.77 1.99
C THR A 228 30.85 35.24 0.69
N PRO A 229 30.58 36.47 0.20
CA PRO A 229 31.33 37.03 -0.91
C PRO A 229 32.75 37.34 -0.42
N ARG A 230 33.74 36.72 -1.05
CA ARG A 230 35.14 37.18 -0.91
C ARG A 230 35.27 38.51 -1.68
N THR A 231 35.55 39.55 -0.93
CA THR A 231 36.15 40.79 -1.39
C THR A 231 37.51 40.60 -1.99
#